data_cb6034116ba93dc2df3ef769ddb87cae
#
_entry.id   cb6034116ba93dc2df3ef769ddb87cae
#
_cell.length_a   1.000
_cell.length_b   1.000
_cell.length_c   1.000
_cell.angle_alpha   90.00
_cell.angle_beta   90.00
_cell.angle_gamma   90.00
#
_symmetry.space_group_name_H-M   'P 1'
#
loop_
_entity.id
_entity.type
_entity.pdbx_description
1 polymer ?
#
loop_
_entity_poly.entity_id
_entity_poly.type
_entity_poly.pdbx_seq_one_letter_code
_entity_poly.pdbx_strand_id
1 'polypeptide(L)'
;MSRDICVVVPTIREYECVRAYLDNARDHGFDTDRLFVVLVTEDFCDAEAMRAMLDEEGVAGAVFDESDREQWYDEQGIADYDHLVPAASHAQTSFGLLYMWAGDFEYGVFIDDDTLPHDEWDFFGTHLENLHHDGEVEEVSSDEHWVNVLYQSEADLYPRGYPYAAMDETVETDTTETDHVVASQGLWTNVPDLDAVRILMDGDLQGQAQTRTDFEDFDRDFVAGEGDYLTVCSMNLAFRREVIPAFYQFPMDDNAWDVGRFDDIWSGVL
;
A
#
# COMPACT_ATOMS: atom_id res chain seq x y z
N MET A 1 -12.89 3.83 22.22
CA MET A 1 -11.87 4.67 21.54
C MET A 1 -12.41 4.99 20.16
N SER A 2 -12.03 6.08 19.52
CA SER A 2 -12.47 6.36 18.14
C SER A 2 -11.69 5.43 17.21
N ARG A 3 -12.34 4.98 16.13
CA ARG A 3 -11.67 4.28 15.02
C ARG A 3 -10.87 5.31 14.26
N ASP A 4 -9.57 5.20 14.31
CA ASP A 4 -8.65 6.19 13.73
C ASP A 4 -7.86 5.66 12.52
N ILE A 5 -7.96 4.35 12.24
CA ILE A 5 -7.24 3.68 11.15
C ILE A 5 -8.24 3.16 10.12
N CYS A 6 -8.12 3.61 8.87
CA CYS A 6 -8.87 3.10 7.73
C CYS A 6 -8.01 2.13 6.93
N VAL A 7 -8.39 0.85 6.91
CA VAL A 7 -7.72 -0.18 6.11
C VAL A 7 -8.45 -0.34 4.79
N VAL A 8 -7.79 -0.04 3.68
CA VAL A 8 -8.37 -0.10 2.33
C VAL A 8 -7.84 -1.31 1.60
N VAL A 9 -8.74 -2.15 1.10
CA VAL A 9 -8.44 -3.37 0.36
C VAL A 9 -9.23 -3.38 -0.95
N PRO A 10 -8.61 -3.03 -2.08
CA PRO A 10 -9.23 -3.23 -3.38
C PRO A 10 -9.22 -4.73 -3.71
N THR A 11 -10.35 -5.28 -4.13
CA THR A 11 -10.43 -6.70 -4.48
C THR A 11 -11.52 -6.98 -5.52
N ILE A 12 -11.24 -7.91 -6.42
CA ILE A 12 -12.20 -8.43 -7.40
C ILE A 12 -12.43 -9.94 -7.25
N ARG A 13 -11.82 -10.61 -6.26
CA ARG A 13 -11.88 -12.07 -6.13
C ARG A 13 -11.60 -12.60 -4.73
N GLU A 14 -10.60 -12.10 -4.05
CA GLU A 14 -10.12 -12.63 -2.78
C GLU A 14 -10.09 -11.54 -1.72
N TYR A 15 -10.71 -11.77 -0.60
CA TYR A 15 -10.78 -10.84 0.54
C TYR A 15 -10.44 -11.53 1.88
N GLU A 16 -10.22 -12.83 1.85
CA GLU A 16 -9.91 -13.61 3.06
C GLU A 16 -8.57 -13.23 3.68
N CYS A 17 -7.68 -12.56 2.94
CA CYS A 17 -6.44 -11.98 3.47
C CYS A 17 -6.70 -11.10 4.70
N VAL A 18 -7.84 -10.39 4.76
CA VAL A 18 -8.23 -9.54 5.90
C VAL A 18 -8.22 -10.33 7.22
N ARG A 19 -8.66 -11.61 7.20
CA ARG A 19 -8.62 -12.47 8.38
C ARG A 19 -7.20 -12.65 8.91
N ALA A 20 -6.24 -12.87 8.02
CA ALA A 20 -4.83 -13.03 8.42
C ALA A 20 -4.26 -11.76 9.06
N TYR A 21 -4.60 -10.58 8.54
CA TYR A 21 -4.19 -9.31 9.13
C TYR A 21 -4.86 -9.05 10.49
N LEU A 22 -6.12 -9.42 10.65
CA LEU A 22 -6.81 -9.32 11.94
C LEU A 22 -6.27 -10.31 12.97
N ASP A 23 -5.93 -11.53 12.55
CA ASP A 23 -5.32 -12.53 13.43
C ASP A 23 -3.93 -12.08 13.85
N ASN A 24 -3.10 -11.58 12.92
CA ASN A 24 -1.80 -10.99 13.25
C ASN A 24 -1.95 -9.84 14.27
N ALA A 25 -2.89 -8.92 14.06
CA ALA A 25 -3.16 -7.84 15.00
C ALA A 25 -3.51 -8.36 16.41
N ARG A 26 -4.37 -9.36 16.50
CA ARG A 26 -4.78 -9.98 17.78
C ARG A 26 -3.63 -10.70 18.46
N ASP A 27 -2.83 -11.46 17.69
CA ASP A 27 -1.71 -12.24 18.21
C ASP A 27 -0.60 -11.35 18.77
N HIS A 28 -0.41 -10.17 18.19
CA HIS A 28 0.52 -9.14 18.69
C HIS A 28 -0.10 -8.19 19.71
N GLY A 29 -1.39 -8.34 20.02
CA GLY A 29 -2.07 -7.55 21.06
C GLY A 29 -2.45 -6.14 20.60
N PHE A 30 -2.53 -5.93 19.29
CA PHE A 30 -3.02 -4.68 18.71
C PHE A 30 -4.53 -4.50 18.96
N ASP A 31 -4.95 -3.29 19.26
CA ASP A 31 -6.37 -2.96 19.49
C ASP A 31 -7.14 -2.87 18.15
N THR A 32 -7.77 -3.97 17.76
CA THR A 32 -8.55 -4.05 16.52
C THR A 32 -9.81 -3.17 16.52
N ASP A 33 -10.27 -2.65 17.67
CA ASP A 33 -11.36 -1.67 17.74
C ASP A 33 -10.98 -0.31 17.09
N ARG A 34 -9.69 -0.07 16.87
CA ARG A 34 -9.17 1.09 16.14
C ARG A 34 -9.35 0.98 14.63
N LEU A 35 -9.51 -0.23 14.10
CA LEU A 35 -9.59 -0.49 12.67
C LEU A 35 -10.99 -0.26 12.11
N PHE A 36 -11.04 0.26 10.89
CA PHE A 36 -12.21 0.27 10.03
C PHE A 36 -11.80 -0.23 8.64
N VAL A 37 -12.32 -1.38 8.22
CA VAL A 37 -11.94 -2.01 6.96
C VAL A 37 -12.87 -1.57 5.84
N VAL A 38 -12.30 -1.06 4.75
CA VAL A 38 -13.01 -0.67 3.53
C VAL A 38 -12.62 -1.64 2.42
N LEU A 39 -13.55 -2.50 2.03
CA LEU A 39 -13.41 -3.37 0.86
C LEU A 39 -14.00 -2.65 -0.35
N VAL A 40 -13.19 -2.44 -1.37
CA VAL A 40 -13.62 -1.82 -2.64
C VAL A 40 -13.64 -2.90 -3.71
N THR A 41 -14.82 -3.15 -4.28
CA THR A 41 -15.02 -4.28 -5.19
C THR A 41 -15.92 -3.90 -6.38
N GLU A 42 -16.29 -4.87 -7.19
CA GLU A 42 -17.11 -4.69 -8.39
C GLU A 42 -18.43 -5.46 -8.28
N ASP A 43 -19.43 -5.08 -9.07
CA ASP A 43 -20.80 -5.63 -9.03
C ASP A 43 -20.89 -7.13 -9.31
N PHE A 44 -19.86 -7.72 -9.94
CA PHE A 44 -19.82 -9.17 -10.17
C PHE A 44 -19.26 -9.97 -8.98
N CYS A 45 -18.82 -9.30 -7.92
CA CYS A 45 -18.30 -9.91 -6.70
C CYS A 45 -19.42 -10.12 -5.68
N ASP A 46 -19.18 -11.00 -4.71
CA ASP A 46 -20.13 -11.27 -3.63
C ASP A 46 -19.91 -10.31 -2.45
N ALA A 47 -20.42 -9.08 -2.58
CA ALA A 47 -20.33 -8.07 -1.54
C ALA A 47 -21.06 -8.48 -0.25
N GLU A 48 -22.11 -9.32 -0.31
CA GLU A 48 -22.81 -9.82 0.88
C GLU A 48 -21.91 -10.78 1.67
N ALA A 49 -21.17 -11.66 1.00
CA ALA A 49 -20.20 -12.53 1.67
C ALA A 49 -19.06 -11.72 2.31
N MET A 50 -18.61 -10.65 1.67
CA MET A 50 -17.61 -9.74 2.25
C MET A 50 -18.12 -9.05 3.51
N ARG A 51 -19.35 -8.54 3.51
CA ARG A 51 -20.00 -7.97 4.70
C ARG A 51 -20.15 -8.99 5.83
N ALA A 52 -20.57 -10.21 5.47
CA ALA A 52 -20.70 -11.29 6.44
C ALA A 52 -19.34 -11.66 7.08
N MET A 53 -18.26 -11.65 6.31
CA MET A 53 -16.91 -11.89 6.82
C MET A 53 -16.49 -10.81 7.84
N LEU A 54 -16.73 -9.53 7.57
CA LEU A 54 -16.42 -8.45 8.52
C LEU A 54 -17.22 -8.59 9.82
N ASP A 55 -18.51 -8.97 9.72
CA ASP A 55 -19.36 -9.22 10.87
C ASP A 55 -18.89 -10.43 11.68
N GLU A 56 -18.48 -11.52 11.03
CA GLU A 56 -17.92 -12.72 11.67
C GLU A 56 -16.65 -12.42 12.44
N GLU A 57 -15.78 -11.60 11.86
CA GLU A 57 -14.54 -11.15 12.50
C GLU A 57 -14.78 -10.10 13.59
N GLY A 58 -15.98 -9.52 13.68
CA GLY A 58 -16.31 -8.50 14.65
C GLY A 58 -15.55 -7.20 14.45
N VAL A 59 -15.06 -6.96 13.25
CA VAL A 59 -14.37 -5.71 12.88
C VAL A 59 -15.36 -4.75 12.20
N ALA A 60 -15.23 -3.48 12.49
CA ALA A 60 -16.03 -2.48 11.79
C ALA A 60 -15.51 -2.29 10.35
N GLY A 61 -16.42 -2.11 9.41
CA GLY A 61 -16.03 -1.87 8.04
C GLY A 61 -17.22 -1.58 7.13
N ALA A 62 -16.90 -1.36 5.87
CA ALA A 62 -17.86 -1.16 4.79
C ALA A 62 -17.36 -1.87 3.53
N VAL A 63 -18.29 -2.31 2.70
CA VAL A 63 -18.01 -2.92 1.40
C VAL A 63 -18.70 -2.09 0.34
N PHE A 64 -17.96 -1.72 -0.68
CA PHE A 64 -18.43 -0.88 -1.76
C PHE A 64 -18.21 -1.59 -3.10
N ASP A 65 -19.29 -2.10 -3.68
CA ASP A 65 -19.35 -2.43 -5.10
C ASP A 65 -19.61 -1.17 -5.95
N GLU A 66 -19.80 -1.30 -7.25
CA GLU A 66 -20.02 -0.16 -8.14
C GLU A 66 -21.27 0.61 -7.74
N SER A 67 -22.37 -0.09 -7.46
CA SER A 67 -23.65 0.54 -7.08
C SER A 67 -23.59 1.21 -5.71
N ASP A 68 -22.85 0.65 -4.76
CA ASP A 68 -22.61 1.26 -3.44
C ASP A 68 -21.77 2.55 -3.57
N ARG A 69 -20.77 2.55 -4.46
CA ARG A 69 -19.96 3.75 -4.73
C ARG A 69 -20.78 4.87 -5.36
N GLU A 70 -21.63 4.55 -6.36
CA GLU A 70 -22.55 5.52 -6.98
C GLU A 70 -23.49 6.15 -5.93
N GLN A 71 -24.08 5.33 -5.08
CA GLN A 71 -24.93 5.83 -4.00
C GLN A 71 -24.16 6.74 -3.05
N TRP A 72 -22.93 6.34 -2.67
CA TRP A 72 -22.09 7.12 -1.76
C TRP A 72 -21.71 8.48 -2.38
N TYR A 73 -21.37 8.53 -3.68
CA TYR A 73 -21.10 9.79 -4.39
C TYR A 73 -22.32 10.72 -4.38
N ASP A 74 -23.51 10.17 -4.59
CA ASP A 74 -24.75 10.93 -4.52
C ASP A 74 -24.97 11.51 -3.10
N GLU A 75 -24.78 10.72 -2.07
CA GLU A 75 -24.92 11.14 -0.66
C GLU A 75 -23.91 12.22 -0.27
N GLN A 76 -22.69 12.17 -0.83
CA GLN A 76 -21.68 13.20 -0.62
C GLN A 76 -21.87 14.45 -1.49
N GLY A 77 -22.76 14.41 -2.47
CA GLY A 77 -23.01 15.52 -3.41
C GLY A 77 -21.90 15.71 -4.44
N ILE A 78 -21.19 14.66 -4.77
CA ILE A 78 -20.05 14.64 -5.72
C ILE A 78 -20.28 13.66 -6.89
N ALA A 79 -21.50 13.30 -7.20
CA ALA A 79 -21.82 12.35 -8.28
C ALA A 79 -21.25 12.74 -9.65
N ASP A 80 -21.09 14.04 -9.92
CA ASP A 80 -20.47 14.52 -11.18
C ASP A 80 -18.97 14.13 -11.32
N TYR A 81 -18.35 13.63 -10.24
CA TYR A 81 -16.93 13.28 -10.18
C TYR A 81 -16.68 11.78 -10.10
N ASP A 82 -17.69 10.93 -10.26
CA ASP A 82 -17.57 9.46 -10.24
C ASP A 82 -16.54 8.93 -11.25
N HIS A 83 -16.41 9.60 -12.39
CA HIS A 83 -15.47 9.30 -13.46
C HIS A 83 -13.98 9.38 -13.04
N LEU A 84 -13.67 10.01 -11.91
CA LEU A 84 -12.30 10.07 -11.37
C LEU A 84 -11.83 8.73 -10.78
N VAL A 85 -12.78 7.88 -10.38
CA VAL A 85 -12.50 6.51 -9.93
C VAL A 85 -13.42 5.57 -10.70
N PRO A 86 -13.08 5.27 -11.98
CA PRO A 86 -13.95 4.47 -12.83
C PRO A 86 -14.08 3.04 -12.32
N ALA A 87 -15.20 2.41 -12.67
CA ALA A 87 -15.41 0.98 -12.46
C ALA A 87 -14.41 0.14 -13.27
N ALA A 88 -14.17 -1.09 -12.85
CA ALA A 88 -13.24 -2.03 -13.48
C ALA A 88 -11.83 -1.46 -13.70
N SER A 89 -11.38 -0.60 -12.81
CA SER A 89 -10.09 0.07 -12.87
C SER A 89 -9.21 -0.32 -11.68
N HIS A 90 -7.90 -0.30 -11.87
CA HIS A 90 -6.93 -0.42 -10.78
C HIS A 90 -6.97 0.78 -9.80
N ALA A 91 -7.53 1.91 -10.23
CA ALA A 91 -7.66 3.10 -9.41
C ALA A 91 -8.72 3.00 -8.28
N GLN A 92 -9.32 1.82 -8.04
CA GLN A 92 -10.30 1.61 -6.96
C GLN A 92 -9.80 1.99 -5.57
N THR A 93 -8.50 1.85 -5.32
CA THR A 93 -7.85 2.29 -4.08
C THR A 93 -8.12 3.78 -3.80
N SER A 94 -8.25 4.60 -4.86
CA SER A 94 -8.59 6.02 -4.75
C SER A 94 -9.99 6.26 -4.17
N PHE A 95 -10.95 5.33 -4.35
CA PHE A 95 -12.22 5.41 -3.64
C PHE A 95 -12.03 5.28 -2.12
N GLY A 96 -11.18 4.35 -1.69
CA GLY A 96 -10.82 4.21 -0.27
C GLY A 96 -10.20 5.48 0.30
N LEU A 97 -9.35 6.18 -0.47
CA LEU A 97 -8.80 7.49 -0.10
C LEU A 97 -9.90 8.55 0.07
N LEU A 98 -10.86 8.61 -0.85
CA LEU A 98 -12.01 9.52 -0.74
C LEU A 98 -12.87 9.21 0.48
N TYR A 99 -13.14 7.93 0.74
CA TYR A 99 -13.87 7.50 1.92
C TYR A 99 -13.16 7.88 3.21
N MET A 100 -11.84 7.63 3.28
CA MET A 100 -11.00 8.04 4.40
C MET A 100 -11.01 9.56 4.59
N TRP A 101 -10.93 10.32 3.50
CA TRP A 101 -10.99 11.79 3.55
C TRP A 101 -12.32 12.32 4.08
N ALA A 102 -13.43 11.73 3.65
CA ALA A 102 -14.77 12.11 4.11
C ALA A 102 -15.03 11.69 5.56
N GLY A 103 -14.39 10.61 6.02
CA GLY A 103 -14.41 10.16 7.41
C GLY A 103 -13.43 10.94 8.30
N ASP A 104 -13.36 10.57 9.57
CA ASP A 104 -12.52 11.23 10.57
C ASP A 104 -11.34 10.32 10.99
N PHE A 105 -10.76 9.63 9.99
CA PHE A 105 -9.62 8.74 10.18
C PHE A 105 -8.31 9.55 10.19
N GLU A 106 -7.40 9.17 11.06
CA GLU A 106 -6.07 9.80 11.17
C GLU A 106 -5.04 9.09 10.29
N TYR A 107 -5.17 7.76 10.17
CA TYR A 107 -4.26 6.91 9.42
C TYR A 107 -4.99 6.10 8.36
N GLY A 108 -4.34 5.91 7.22
CA GLY A 108 -4.72 4.95 6.20
C GLY A 108 -3.73 3.80 6.14
N VAL A 109 -4.22 2.61 5.80
CA VAL A 109 -3.40 1.43 5.52
C VAL A 109 -3.90 0.81 4.23
N PHE A 110 -2.99 0.58 3.29
CA PHE A 110 -3.28 -0.16 2.06
C PHE A 110 -2.75 -1.59 2.18
N ILE A 111 -3.61 -2.53 1.80
CA ILE A 111 -3.30 -3.96 1.73
C ILE A 111 -3.84 -4.47 0.39
N ASP A 112 -3.08 -5.30 -0.29
CA ASP A 112 -3.56 -5.99 -1.49
C ASP A 112 -4.24 -7.32 -1.12
N ASP A 113 -5.15 -7.80 -1.98
CA ASP A 113 -6.00 -8.96 -1.67
C ASP A 113 -5.23 -10.31 -1.70
N ASP A 114 -4.01 -10.32 -2.22
CA ASP A 114 -3.12 -11.49 -2.32
C ASP A 114 -1.87 -11.40 -1.44
N THR A 115 -1.83 -10.47 -0.49
CA THR A 115 -0.74 -10.32 0.48
C THR A 115 -1.13 -10.85 1.85
N LEU A 116 -0.14 -11.26 2.63
CA LEU A 116 -0.30 -11.76 4.00
C LEU A 116 0.72 -11.08 4.92
N PRO A 117 0.38 -10.80 6.17
CA PRO A 117 1.34 -10.28 7.13
C PRO A 117 2.35 -11.39 7.51
N HIS A 118 3.55 -11.00 7.88
CA HIS A 118 4.52 -11.94 8.45
C HIS A 118 4.16 -12.24 9.91
N ASP A 119 4.12 -13.52 10.29
CA ASP A 119 3.64 -13.95 11.62
C ASP A 119 4.45 -13.38 12.80
N GLU A 120 5.74 -13.10 12.60
CA GLU A 120 6.63 -12.60 13.65
C GLU A 120 6.57 -11.09 13.87
N TRP A 121 5.87 -10.34 13.00
CA TRP A 121 5.81 -8.87 13.06
C TRP A 121 4.40 -8.38 13.36
N ASP A 122 4.32 -7.41 14.26
CA ASP A 122 3.08 -6.63 14.47
C ASP A 122 2.88 -5.67 13.29
N PHE A 123 2.09 -6.10 12.30
CA PHE A 123 1.88 -5.34 11.07
C PHE A 123 1.40 -3.91 11.33
N PHE A 124 0.32 -3.75 12.07
CA PHE A 124 -0.23 -2.41 12.34
C PHE A 124 0.59 -1.63 13.34
N GLY A 125 1.10 -2.29 14.38
CA GLY A 125 1.92 -1.65 15.41
C GLY A 125 3.20 -1.07 14.84
N THR A 126 3.93 -1.84 14.03
CA THR A 126 5.18 -1.38 13.40
C THR A 126 4.95 -0.18 12.48
N HIS A 127 3.90 -0.22 11.65
CA HIS A 127 3.57 0.94 10.82
C HIS A 127 3.27 2.20 11.65
N LEU A 128 2.52 2.07 12.74
CA LEU A 128 2.23 3.20 13.61
C LEU A 128 3.46 3.69 14.36
N GLU A 129 4.34 2.79 14.80
CA GLU A 129 5.63 3.15 15.40
C GLU A 129 6.46 4.00 14.43
N ASN A 130 6.55 3.57 13.17
CA ASN A 130 7.23 4.34 12.13
C ASN A 130 6.59 5.71 11.90
N LEU A 131 5.27 5.78 11.76
CA LEU A 131 4.57 7.05 11.60
C LEU A 131 4.68 7.99 12.81
N HIS A 132 4.96 7.46 14.00
CA HIS A 132 5.20 8.23 15.23
C HIS A 132 6.68 8.37 15.59
N HIS A 133 7.57 7.96 14.68
CA HIS A 133 9.00 8.09 14.95
C HIS A 133 9.39 9.55 15.21
N ASP A 134 10.15 9.75 16.28
CA ASP A 134 10.69 11.05 16.71
C ASP A 134 12.13 10.82 17.20
N GLY A 135 13.09 11.17 16.37
CA GLY A 135 14.49 11.00 16.69
C GLY A 135 15.40 10.69 15.51
N GLU A 136 16.53 10.08 15.80
CA GLU A 136 17.52 9.69 14.80
C GLU A 136 17.04 8.49 13.98
N VAL A 137 17.23 8.56 12.66
CA VAL A 137 16.95 7.47 11.71
C VAL A 137 18.01 7.48 10.60
N GLU A 138 18.24 6.33 9.96
CA GLU A 138 19.08 6.26 8.77
C GLU A 138 18.39 7.01 7.62
N GLU A 139 19.11 7.94 6.99
CA GLU A 139 18.71 8.59 5.76
C GLU A 139 19.43 7.93 4.58
N VAL A 140 18.67 7.57 3.55
CA VAL A 140 19.20 6.96 2.35
C VAL A 140 18.95 7.88 1.17
N SER A 141 20.01 8.16 0.43
CA SER A 141 19.99 8.97 -0.79
C SER A 141 20.74 8.29 -1.92
N SER A 142 20.63 8.81 -3.13
CA SER A 142 21.40 8.32 -4.26
C SER A 142 21.82 9.46 -5.20
N ASP A 143 22.92 9.26 -5.96
CA ASP A 143 23.40 10.21 -6.96
C ASP A 143 22.45 10.37 -8.18
N GLU A 144 21.52 9.42 -8.37
CA GLU A 144 20.47 9.44 -9.40
C GLU A 144 19.12 9.98 -8.89
N HIS A 145 19.05 10.43 -7.63
CA HIS A 145 17.83 10.90 -6.96
C HIS A 145 16.69 9.86 -6.89
N TRP A 146 17.01 8.58 -6.94
CA TRP A 146 16.09 7.47 -6.71
C TRP A 146 16.62 6.54 -5.65
N VAL A 147 15.83 6.29 -4.62
CA VAL A 147 16.18 5.35 -3.56
C VAL A 147 15.65 3.97 -3.92
N ASN A 148 16.56 3.01 -4.04
CA ASN A 148 16.19 1.60 -4.17
C ASN A 148 15.75 1.07 -2.81
N VAL A 149 14.46 0.87 -2.59
CA VAL A 149 13.91 0.36 -1.31
C VAL A 149 14.41 -1.05 -0.95
N LEU A 150 15.00 -1.76 -1.91
CA LEU A 150 15.59 -3.10 -1.72
C LEU A 150 17.12 -3.08 -1.59
N TYR A 151 17.73 -1.90 -1.37
CA TYR A 151 19.20 -1.75 -1.36
C TYR A 151 19.89 -2.59 -0.29
N GLN A 152 19.20 -2.97 0.78
CA GLN A 152 19.75 -3.78 1.86
C GLN A 152 19.90 -5.27 1.48
N SER A 153 19.17 -5.73 0.46
CA SER A 153 19.28 -7.14 0.01
C SER A 153 20.66 -7.42 -0.57
N GLU A 154 21.24 -8.59 -0.24
CA GLU A 154 22.49 -9.07 -0.85
C GLU A 154 22.35 -9.33 -2.36
N ALA A 155 21.13 -9.58 -2.84
CA ALA A 155 20.84 -9.71 -4.25
C ALA A 155 20.69 -8.31 -4.88
N ASP A 156 21.16 -8.15 -6.11
CA ASP A 156 20.98 -6.93 -6.89
C ASP A 156 19.51 -6.84 -7.37
N LEU A 157 18.64 -6.34 -6.49
CA LEU A 157 17.20 -6.28 -6.67
C LEU A 157 16.72 -4.83 -6.78
N TYR A 158 15.76 -4.62 -7.67
CA TYR A 158 15.08 -3.35 -7.85
C TYR A 158 13.57 -3.57 -7.80
N PRO A 159 12.83 -2.72 -7.10
CA PRO A 159 11.37 -2.85 -7.01
C PRO A 159 10.71 -2.51 -8.34
N ARG A 160 9.49 -2.97 -8.51
CA ARG A 160 8.62 -2.60 -9.63
C ARG A 160 8.54 -1.06 -9.75
N GLY A 161 8.71 -0.55 -10.97
CA GLY A 161 8.65 0.89 -11.25
C GLY A 161 9.96 1.66 -11.04
N TYR A 162 11.00 1.04 -10.51
CA TYR A 162 12.31 1.68 -10.42
C TYR A 162 12.86 2.02 -11.82
N PRO A 163 13.35 3.25 -12.06
CA PRO A 163 13.82 3.63 -13.40
C PRO A 163 15.08 2.86 -13.81
N TYR A 164 15.04 2.20 -14.96
CA TYR A 164 16.20 1.44 -15.46
C TYR A 164 17.44 2.32 -15.68
N ALA A 165 17.25 3.62 -15.95
CA ALA A 165 18.36 4.55 -16.10
C ALA A 165 19.08 4.88 -14.78
N ALA A 166 18.44 4.59 -13.65
CA ALA A 166 19.00 4.83 -12.32
C ALA A 166 19.51 3.55 -11.64
N MET A 167 19.53 2.40 -12.32
CA MET A 167 19.96 1.11 -11.72
C MET A 167 21.47 0.99 -11.46
N ASP A 168 22.27 1.97 -11.90
CA ASP A 168 23.73 2.02 -11.63
C ASP A 168 24.03 3.05 -10.51
N GLU A 169 23.03 3.41 -9.68
CA GLU A 169 23.16 4.43 -8.63
C GLU A 169 24.23 4.06 -7.58
N THR A 170 24.78 5.11 -7.00
CA THR A 170 25.59 5.01 -5.78
C THR A 170 24.72 5.38 -4.59
N VAL A 171 24.41 4.41 -3.74
CA VAL A 171 23.66 4.64 -2.50
C VAL A 171 24.57 5.25 -1.44
N GLU A 172 24.10 6.33 -0.84
CA GLU A 172 24.73 6.99 0.30
C GLU A 172 23.82 6.90 1.52
N THR A 173 24.40 6.63 2.67
CA THR A 173 23.66 6.56 3.94
C THR A 173 24.24 7.55 4.93
N ASP A 174 23.38 8.28 5.63
CA ASP A 174 23.72 9.19 6.71
C ASP A 174 22.72 9.01 7.87
N THR A 175 22.87 9.73 8.94
CA THR A 175 21.91 9.76 10.04
C THR A 175 21.25 11.13 10.06
N THR A 176 19.93 11.15 10.07
CA THR A 176 19.14 12.38 10.20
C THR A 176 18.23 12.33 11.42
N GLU A 177 17.72 13.46 11.86
CA GLU A 177 16.64 13.54 12.85
C GLU A 177 15.32 13.84 12.13
N THR A 178 14.28 13.08 12.44
CA THR A 178 12.92 13.36 11.97
C THR A 178 11.93 13.30 13.10
N ASP A 179 10.93 14.18 13.06
CA ASP A 179 9.81 14.27 14.01
C ASP A 179 8.45 14.12 13.30
N HIS A 180 8.47 13.91 11.98
CA HIS A 180 7.26 13.87 11.17
C HIS A 180 7.38 12.91 9.98
N VAL A 181 7.13 11.64 10.24
CA VAL A 181 7.00 10.62 9.19
C VAL A 181 5.57 10.59 8.68
N VAL A 182 5.37 10.74 7.38
CA VAL A 182 4.03 10.84 6.77
C VAL A 182 3.56 9.53 6.13
N ALA A 183 4.49 8.66 5.76
CA ALA A 183 4.19 7.35 5.18
C ALA A 183 5.20 6.31 5.66
N SER A 184 4.74 5.08 5.83
CA SER A 184 5.54 3.91 6.21
C SER A 184 5.24 2.79 5.21
N GLN A 185 6.22 2.45 4.39
CA GLN A 185 6.13 1.35 3.46
C GLN A 185 6.85 0.14 4.04
N GLY A 186 6.14 -0.98 4.18
CA GLY A 186 6.75 -2.26 4.50
C GLY A 186 7.31 -2.93 3.23
N LEU A 187 8.34 -3.74 3.42
CA LEU A 187 8.98 -4.49 2.35
C LEU A 187 8.41 -5.93 2.26
N TRP A 188 8.77 -6.62 1.20
CA TRP A 188 8.23 -7.95 0.91
C TRP A 188 9.24 -9.03 1.27
N THR A 189 8.77 -10.04 1.96
CA THR A 189 9.51 -11.29 2.12
C THR A 189 8.94 -12.38 1.22
N ASN A 190 9.72 -13.41 0.93
CA ASN A 190 9.41 -14.52 0.04
C ASN A 190 9.29 -14.08 -1.43
N VAL A 191 8.16 -13.58 -1.91
CA VAL A 191 7.97 -13.14 -3.30
C VAL A 191 8.03 -11.61 -3.36
N PRO A 192 9.17 -11.01 -3.73
CA PRO A 192 9.27 -9.57 -3.84
C PRO A 192 8.56 -9.04 -5.10
N ASP A 193 8.07 -7.81 -5.02
CA ASP A 193 7.51 -7.08 -6.17
C ASP A 193 8.64 -6.43 -6.97
N LEU A 194 9.21 -7.19 -7.88
CA LEU A 194 10.41 -6.82 -8.63
C LEU A 194 10.08 -6.17 -9.97
N ASP A 195 11.10 -5.53 -10.54
CA ASP A 195 11.04 -4.96 -11.87
C ASP A 195 10.74 -6.02 -12.97
N ALA A 196 10.14 -5.56 -14.07
CA ALA A 196 9.69 -6.45 -15.14
C ALA A 196 10.85 -7.17 -15.84
N VAL A 197 12.05 -6.61 -15.89
CA VAL A 197 13.21 -7.25 -16.51
C VAL A 197 13.66 -8.41 -15.66
N ARG A 198 13.71 -8.24 -14.34
CA ARG A 198 14.04 -9.33 -13.41
C ARG A 198 13.01 -10.46 -13.53
N ILE A 199 11.73 -10.14 -13.54
CA ILE A 199 10.66 -11.15 -13.70
C ILE A 199 10.79 -11.89 -15.04
N LEU A 200 11.11 -11.19 -16.13
CA LEU A 200 11.29 -11.81 -17.45
C LEU A 200 12.55 -12.70 -17.55
N MET A 201 13.62 -12.36 -16.84
CA MET A 201 14.89 -13.09 -16.88
C MET A 201 14.94 -14.25 -15.90
N ASP A 202 14.30 -14.11 -14.76
CA ASP A 202 14.35 -15.03 -13.61
C ASP A 202 12.97 -15.58 -13.20
N GLY A 203 11.93 -15.24 -13.97
CA GLY A 203 10.56 -15.60 -13.67
C GLY A 203 10.19 -17.03 -14.08
N ASP A 204 9.19 -17.55 -13.41
CA ASP A 204 8.52 -18.79 -13.77
C ASP A 204 7.39 -18.54 -14.78
N LEU A 205 6.66 -19.62 -15.16
CA LEU A 205 5.53 -19.54 -16.09
C LEU A 205 4.33 -18.77 -15.54
N GLN A 206 4.29 -18.50 -14.26
CA GLN A 206 3.27 -17.71 -13.56
C GLN A 206 3.63 -16.22 -13.50
N GLY A 207 4.81 -15.84 -13.98
CA GLY A 207 5.28 -14.44 -13.97
C GLY A 207 5.86 -13.98 -12.63
N GLN A 208 6.19 -14.93 -11.74
CA GLN A 208 6.88 -14.64 -10.48
C GLN A 208 8.39 -14.86 -10.65
N ALA A 209 9.21 -13.96 -10.13
CA ALA A 209 10.65 -14.16 -10.06
C ALA A 209 10.97 -15.38 -9.19
N GLN A 210 12.05 -16.11 -9.52
CA GLN A 210 12.54 -17.23 -8.69
C GLN A 210 13.35 -16.74 -7.49
N THR A 211 13.94 -15.55 -7.57
CA THR A 211 14.60 -14.90 -6.44
C THR A 211 13.61 -14.70 -5.32
N ARG A 212 14.04 -14.98 -4.10
CA ARG A 212 13.25 -14.77 -2.88
C ARG A 212 14.02 -13.85 -1.96
N THR A 213 13.25 -13.06 -1.21
CA THR A 213 13.76 -12.23 -0.13
C THR A 213 13.40 -12.85 1.21
N ASP A 214 14.22 -12.59 2.21
CA ASP A 214 14.01 -13.00 3.59
C ASP A 214 13.95 -11.74 4.47
N PHE A 215 13.32 -11.78 5.64
CA PHE A 215 13.29 -10.63 6.54
C PHE A 215 14.72 -10.27 7.03
N GLU A 216 15.64 -11.24 7.06
CA GLU A 216 17.05 -10.99 7.39
C GLU A 216 17.76 -10.11 6.35
N ASP A 217 17.19 -9.99 5.13
CA ASP A 217 17.69 -9.07 4.11
C ASP A 217 17.44 -7.59 4.47
N PHE A 218 16.47 -7.31 5.38
CA PHE A 218 16.00 -5.97 5.70
C PHE A 218 16.07 -5.75 7.22
N ASP A 219 17.22 -5.32 7.71
CA ASP A 219 17.49 -5.23 9.15
C ASP A 219 17.36 -3.82 9.74
N ARG A 220 17.10 -2.81 8.90
CA ARG A 220 17.04 -1.40 9.32
C ARG A 220 15.91 -0.64 8.66
N ASP A 221 15.24 0.17 9.45
CA ASP A 221 14.34 1.20 8.94
C ASP A 221 15.15 2.40 8.45
N PHE A 222 14.66 3.05 7.41
CA PHE A 222 15.29 4.24 6.84
C PHE A 222 14.25 5.21 6.29
N VAL A 223 14.66 6.45 6.07
CA VAL A 223 13.91 7.46 5.34
C VAL A 223 14.63 7.83 4.06
N ALA A 224 13.88 8.19 3.02
CA ALA A 224 14.47 8.76 1.80
C ALA A 224 14.99 10.17 2.09
N GLY A 225 16.14 10.52 1.50
CA GLY A 225 16.72 11.86 1.60
C GLY A 225 15.84 12.94 0.95
N GLU A 226 16.01 14.19 1.41
CA GLU A 226 15.27 15.31 0.84
C GLU A 226 15.60 15.51 -0.65
N GLY A 227 14.60 15.41 -1.50
CA GLY A 227 14.71 15.55 -2.95
C GLY A 227 14.96 14.23 -3.69
N ASP A 228 15.01 13.11 -2.97
CA ASP A 228 15.05 11.80 -3.56
C ASP A 228 13.65 11.18 -3.69
N TYR A 229 13.48 10.34 -4.69
CA TYR A 229 12.24 9.64 -4.99
C TYR A 229 12.37 8.17 -4.62
N LEU A 230 11.26 7.54 -4.32
CA LEU A 230 11.18 6.10 -4.13
C LEU A 230 9.93 5.54 -4.81
N THR A 231 9.95 4.25 -5.13
CA THR A 231 8.75 3.58 -5.62
C THR A 231 7.84 3.25 -4.45
N VAL A 232 6.62 3.77 -4.46
CA VAL A 232 5.59 3.41 -3.47
C VAL A 232 4.80 2.21 -3.97
N CYS A 233 4.47 1.30 -3.07
CA CYS A 233 3.63 0.16 -3.37
C CYS A 233 2.45 0.09 -2.40
N SER A 234 1.25 0.07 -2.94
CA SER A 234 0.01 0.04 -2.15
C SER A 234 -0.31 -1.32 -1.49
N MET A 235 0.56 -2.33 -1.64
CA MET A 235 0.33 -3.64 -1.02
C MET A 235 0.66 -3.70 0.46
N ASN A 236 1.53 -2.80 0.96
CA ASN A 236 2.03 -2.77 2.33
C ASN A 236 2.43 -1.34 2.69
N LEU A 237 1.45 -0.47 2.86
CA LEU A 237 1.67 0.96 3.04
C LEU A 237 0.73 1.53 4.11
N ALA A 238 1.29 2.20 5.10
CA ALA A 238 0.52 3.04 6.02
C ALA A 238 0.89 4.51 5.86
N PHE A 239 -0.05 5.41 6.10
CA PHE A 239 0.17 6.84 5.90
C PHE A 239 -0.75 7.70 6.75
N ARG A 240 -0.32 8.94 6.97
CA ARG A 240 -1.15 9.97 7.62
C ARG A 240 -2.17 10.55 6.63
N ARG A 241 -3.34 10.91 7.13
CA ARG A 241 -4.43 11.53 6.36
C ARG A 241 -3.97 12.69 5.47
N GLU A 242 -3.01 13.47 5.91
CA GLU A 242 -2.56 14.68 5.20
C GLU A 242 -1.95 14.41 3.82
N VAL A 243 -1.43 13.19 3.57
CA VAL A 243 -0.86 12.82 2.27
C VAL A 243 -1.87 12.26 1.26
N ILE A 244 -3.13 12.09 1.65
CA ILE A 244 -4.17 11.58 0.74
C ILE A 244 -4.19 12.30 -0.63
N PRO A 245 -4.07 13.64 -0.72
CA PRO A 245 -4.06 14.30 -2.02
C PRO A 245 -2.88 13.91 -2.94
N ALA A 246 -1.75 13.46 -2.35
CA ALA A 246 -0.58 12.97 -3.08
C ALA A 246 -0.72 11.50 -3.49
N PHE A 247 -1.58 10.73 -2.82
CA PHE A 247 -1.74 9.29 -3.02
C PHE A 247 -2.87 8.92 -3.99
N TYR A 248 -3.44 9.89 -4.70
CA TYR A 248 -4.43 9.61 -5.72
C TYR A 248 -3.83 8.75 -6.84
N GLN A 249 -4.42 7.60 -7.08
CA GLN A 249 -4.01 6.69 -8.13
C GLN A 249 -4.71 7.07 -9.44
N PHE A 250 -3.92 7.40 -10.44
CA PHE A 250 -4.44 7.82 -11.73
C PHE A 250 -5.07 6.65 -12.49
N PRO A 251 -6.24 6.83 -13.13
CA PRO A 251 -6.79 5.83 -14.03
C PRO A 251 -5.89 5.77 -15.29
N MET A 252 -5.09 4.72 -15.38
CA MET A 252 -4.11 4.52 -16.47
C MET A 252 -4.68 3.77 -17.67
N ASP A 253 -5.93 3.29 -17.59
CA ASP A 253 -6.52 2.35 -18.53
C ASP A 253 -6.72 2.92 -19.94
N ASP A 254 -6.90 4.24 -20.07
CA ASP A 254 -7.16 4.92 -21.35
C ASP A 254 -5.89 5.49 -22.03
N ASN A 255 -4.70 5.09 -21.61
CA ASN A 255 -3.49 5.57 -22.21
C ASN A 255 -3.20 4.90 -23.57
N ALA A 256 -2.41 5.60 -24.42
CA ALA A 256 -2.08 5.13 -25.78
C ALA A 256 -1.27 3.82 -25.84
N TRP A 257 -0.82 3.33 -24.68
CA TRP A 257 0.00 2.13 -24.55
C TRP A 257 -0.79 0.92 -24.04
N ASP A 258 -2.07 1.12 -23.67
CA ASP A 258 -2.91 0.09 -23.06
C ASP A 258 -2.25 -0.59 -21.84
N VAL A 259 -1.58 0.24 -21.03
CA VAL A 259 -0.90 -0.18 -19.80
C VAL A 259 -1.66 0.40 -18.61
N GLY A 260 -2.51 -0.42 -18.00
CA GLY A 260 -3.32 -0.05 -16.84
C GLY A 260 -2.65 -0.38 -15.51
N ARG A 261 -1.35 -0.15 -15.35
CA ARG A 261 -0.60 -0.49 -14.14
C ARG A 261 0.32 0.65 -13.71
N PHE A 262 0.86 0.55 -12.48
CA PHE A 262 1.81 1.49 -11.88
C PHE A 262 1.19 2.81 -11.39
N ASP A 263 -0.09 2.81 -11.13
CA ASP A 263 -0.83 3.96 -10.60
C ASP A 263 -0.40 4.33 -9.16
N ASP A 264 -0.01 3.34 -8.35
CA ASP A 264 0.50 3.51 -6.98
C ASP A 264 1.92 4.09 -6.93
N ILE A 265 2.78 3.72 -7.86
CA ILE A 265 4.21 4.09 -7.87
C ILE A 265 4.42 5.61 -7.94
N TRP A 266 3.54 6.32 -8.64
CA TRP A 266 3.64 7.77 -8.79
C TRP A 266 3.51 8.54 -7.48
N SER A 267 2.91 7.93 -6.46
CA SER A 267 2.80 8.56 -5.14
C SER A 267 4.16 8.81 -4.48
N GLY A 268 5.18 8.04 -4.83
CA GLY A 268 6.55 8.20 -4.32
C GLY A 268 7.36 9.30 -5.01
N VAL A 269 6.76 9.99 -5.98
CA VAL A 269 7.39 11.11 -6.73
C VAL A 269 6.82 12.45 -6.26
N LEU A 270 5.74 12.44 -5.50
CA LEU A 270 5.03 13.61 -4.99
C LEU A 270 5.40 13.92 -3.54
#